data_18fe6b8b1927f2ce6c6cdc3b1e6c629a
#
_entry.id   18fe6b8b1927f2ce6c6cdc3b1e6c629a
#
_cell.length_a   1.000
_cell.length_b   1.000
_cell.length_c   1.000
_cell.angle_alpha   90.00
_cell.angle_beta   90.00
_cell.angle_gamma   90.00
#
_symmetry.space_group_name_H-M   'P 1'
#
loop_
_entity.id
_entity.type
_entity.pdbx_description
1 polymer ?
#
loop_
_entity_poly.entity_id
_entity_poly.type
_entity_poly.pdbx_seq_one_letter_code
_entity_poly.pdbx_strand_id
1 'polypeptide(L)'
;MDMNQNRQRQAKQGLYRPAYEHDACGVGLVVNVGGGKSHEIVENGLQVLEHMAHRGAEGADSKTGDGAGMMVQIPHEFILLQGIPVPEKGKYGVGVLFLPKDQAACAACLDLAASVIGREGLDLLAVRDVPVNSEILSDEARCSEPAIKQLFITGSEDQAALDTELYIAGKKIGRAAREAGMACYIASLSTRTMVYKGLLTSHQLRCYFPDLVNPYFTSGMALVHSRFSTNTLDRKSVV
;
A
#
# COMPACT_ATOMS: atom_id res chain seq x y z
N MET A 1 28.68 -14.48 20.37
CA MET A 1 28.13 -14.12 21.70
C MET A 1 26.63 -14.26 21.59
N ASP A 2 26.02 -15.15 22.35
CA ASP A 2 24.60 -15.52 22.21
C ASP A 2 23.70 -14.32 22.55
N MET A 3 22.79 -13.94 21.62
CA MET A 3 21.84 -12.83 21.80
C MET A 3 21.00 -12.99 23.07
N ASN A 4 20.67 -14.22 23.45
CA ASN A 4 19.90 -14.51 24.68
C ASN A 4 20.69 -14.17 25.96
N GLN A 5 21.99 -14.40 25.97
CA GLN A 5 22.84 -14.05 27.12
C GLN A 5 22.98 -12.53 27.28
N ASN A 6 23.04 -11.79 26.16
CA ASN A 6 23.13 -10.34 26.18
C ASN A 6 21.80 -9.70 26.67
N ARG A 7 20.65 -10.23 26.27
CA ARG A 7 19.32 -9.81 26.74
C ARG A 7 19.13 -10.01 28.25
N GLN A 8 19.55 -11.18 28.76
CA GLN A 8 19.48 -11.48 30.21
C GLN A 8 20.43 -10.58 31.03
N ARG A 9 21.56 -10.18 30.48
CA ARG A 9 22.50 -9.26 31.13
C ARG A 9 21.94 -7.83 31.19
N GLN A 10 21.32 -7.35 30.10
CA GLN A 10 20.68 -6.04 30.05
C GLN A 10 19.47 -5.93 31.00
N ALA A 11 18.69 -7.00 31.15
CA ALA A 11 17.57 -7.06 32.08
C ALA A 11 18.00 -6.92 33.56
N LYS A 12 19.24 -7.30 33.89
CA LYS A 12 19.80 -7.18 35.25
C LYS A 12 20.43 -5.81 35.54
N GLN A 13 20.71 -5.01 34.52
CA GLN A 13 21.50 -3.78 34.65
C GLN A 13 20.71 -2.48 34.40
N GLY A 14 19.41 -2.55 34.02
CA GLY A 14 18.65 -1.37 33.64
C GLY A 14 17.13 -1.54 33.69
N LEU A 15 16.45 -0.62 33.02
CA LEU A 15 14.99 -0.61 32.90
C LEU A 15 14.46 -1.60 31.84
N TYR A 16 15.35 -2.29 31.12
CA TYR A 16 15.00 -3.27 30.12
C TYR A 16 14.32 -4.49 30.74
N ARG A 17 13.13 -4.83 30.24
CA ARG A 17 12.40 -6.05 30.62
C ARG A 17 12.14 -6.88 29.37
N PRO A 18 12.70 -8.10 29.27
CA PRO A 18 12.51 -8.96 28.08
C PRO A 18 11.04 -9.27 27.78
N ALA A 19 10.18 -9.26 28.80
CA ALA A 19 8.75 -9.49 28.65
C ALA A 19 8.02 -8.37 27.86
N TYR A 20 8.64 -7.19 27.74
CA TYR A 20 8.11 -6.07 26.97
C TYR A 20 8.70 -5.98 25.57
N GLU A 21 9.62 -6.89 25.22
CA GLU A 21 10.16 -6.95 23.88
C GLU A 21 9.16 -7.62 22.95
N HIS A 22 8.56 -6.81 22.10
CA HIS A 22 7.68 -7.24 21.02
C HIS A 22 8.35 -6.95 19.70
N ASP A 23 7.94 -7.68 18.64
CA ASP A 23 8.36 -7.37 17.28
C ASP A 23 8.02 -5.91 16.97
N ALA A 24 9.06 -5.12 16.71
CA ALA A 24 8.91 -3.69 16.43
C ALA A 24 8.89 -3.47 14.93
N CYS A 25 7.74 -3.01 14.40
CA CYS A 25 7.69 -2.40 13.08
C CYS A 25 8.26 -0.97 13.12
N GLY A 26 8.78 -0.50 11.99
CA GLY A 26 9.17 0.89 11.80
C GLY A 26 8.04 1.68 11.16
N VAL A 27 7.65 2.80 11.75
CA VAL A 27 6.69 3.74 11.16
C VAL A 27 7.32 5.12 11.14
N GLY A 28 7.21 5.81 10.00
CA GLY A 28 7.69 7.18 9.84
C GLY A 28 6.63 8.05 9.17
N LEU A 29 6.61 9.33 9.52
CA LEU A 29 5.72 10.33 8.93
C LEU A 29 6.53 11.56 8.53
N VAL A 30 6.38 11.97 7.28
CA VAL A 30 6.85 13.26 6.77
C VAL A 30 5.63 14.05 6.36
N VAL A 31 5.52 15.31 6.81
CA VAL A 31 4.35 16.14 6.51
C VAL A 31 4.78 17.60 6.34
N ASN A 32 4.20 18.27 5.36
CA ASN A 32 4.29 19.71 5.22
C ASN A 32 3.16 20.36 6.04
N VAL A 33 3.52 20.99 7.17
CA VAL A 33 2.56 21.62 8.09
C VAL A 33 1.77 22.76 7.39
N GLY A 34 2.36 23.41 6.40
CA GLY A 34 1.68 24.43 5.57
C GLY A 34 0.72 23.85 4.52
N GLY A 35 0.62 22.51 4.42
CA GLY A 35 -0.30 21.82 3.50
C GLY A 35 0.13 21.80 2.03
N GLY A 36 1.26 22.43 1.69
CA GLY A 36 1.82 22.41 0.33
C GLY A 36 2.20 20.99 -0.10
N LYS A 37 1.90 20.64 -1.35
CA LYS A 37 2.28 19.35 -1.95
C LYS A 37 3.56 19.51 -2.75
N SER A 38 4.50 18.57 -2.56
CA SER A 38 5.72 18.48 -3.36
C SER A 38 6.15 17.03 -3.54
N HIS A 39 6.98 16.77 -4.54
CA HIS A 39 7.64 15.48 -4.70
C HIS A 39 8.69 15.25 -3.60
N GLU A 40 9.28 16.31 -3.08
CA GLU A 40 10.23 16.28 -1.97
C GLU A 40 9.67 15.54 -0.73
N ILE A 41 8.38 15.72 -0.41
CA ILE A 41 7.72 15.00 0.70
C ILE A 41 7.72 13.48 0.43
N VAL A 42 7.47 13.07 -0.81
CA VAL A 42 7.50 11.65 -1.21
C VAL A 42 8.93 11.10 -1.11
N GLU A 43 9.89 11.85 -1.63
CA GLU A 43 11.30 11.51 -1.58
C GLU A 43 11.82 11.38 -0.14
N ASN A 44 11.51 12.35 0.71
CA ASN A 44 11.87 12.31 2.13
C ASN A 44 11.19 11.11 2.84
N GLY A 45 9.95 10.77 2.47
CA GLY A 45 9.27 9.57 2.96
C GLY A 45 10.01 8.29 2.58
N LEU A 46 10.46 8.17 1.33
CA LEU A 46 11.27 7.04 0.86
C LEU A 46 12.60 6.96 1.62
N GLN A 47 13.28 8.08 1.84
CA GLN A 47 14.52 8.12 2.62
C GLN A 47 14.30 7.69 4.08
N VAL A 48 13.22 8.15 4.73
CA VAL A 48 12.85 7.70 6.09
C VAL A 48 12.64 6.21 6.11
N LEU A 49 11.95 5.65 5.11
CA LEU A 49 11.75 4.20 5.00
C LEU A 49 13.07 3.45 4.85
N GLU A 50 13.98 3.92 4.00
CA GLU A 50 15.30 3.35 3.77
C GLU A 50 16.16 3.39 5.05
N HIS A 51 16.12 4.48 5.80
CA HIS A 51 16.82 4.60 7.09
C HIS A 51 16.23 3.67 8.18
N MET A 52 15.01 3.17 8.00
CA MET A 52 14.39 2.18 8.87
C MET A 52 14.66 0.73 8.44
N ALA A 53 15.58 0.47 7.49
CA ALA A 53 15.89 -0.89 7.02
C ALA A 53 16.25 -1.84 8.19
N HIS A 54 16.91 -1.33 9.25
CA HIS A 54 17.22 -2.09 10.46
C HIS A 54 15.98 -2.56 11.26
N ARG A 55 14.79 -2.07 10.94
CA ARG A 55 13.50 -2.49 11.50
C ARG A 55 12.79 -3.55 10.64
N GLY A 56 13.20 -3.72 9.39
CA GLY A 56 12.76 -4.79 8.52
C GLY A 56 13.52 -6.09 8.78
N ALA A 57 12.96 -7.21 8.36
CA ALA A 57 13.71 -8.43 8.18
C ALA A 57 13.86 -8.71 6.69
N GLU A 58 14.99 -9.30 6.34
CA GLU A 58 15.28 -9.78 5.00
C GLU A 58 15.20 -11.30 5.00
N GLY A 59 14.70 -11.87 3.91
CA GLY A 59 14.74 -13.30 3.69
C GLY A 59 16.17 -13.82 3.52
N ALA A 60 16.32 -15.12 3.41
CA ALA A 60 17.62 -15.76 3.21
C ALA A 60 18.32 -15.30 1.92
N ASP A 61 17.58 -14.78 0.96
CA ASP A 61 18.04 -14.30 -0.35
C ASP A 61 18.35 -12.79 -0.40
N SER A 62 18.21 -12.06 0.71
CA SER A 62 18.35 -10.60 0.82
C SER A 62 17.48 -9.76 -0.15
N LYS A 63 16.68 -10.41 -1.00
CA LYS A 63 15.79 -9.78 -1.97
C LYS A 63 14.32 -9.91 -1.61
N THR A 64 13.99 -10.68 -0.58
CA THR A 64 12.64 -10.83 -0.04
C THR A 64 12.58 -10.11 1.30
N GLY A 65 11.66 -9.16 1.44
CA GLY A 65 11.46 -8.40 2.68
C GLY A 65 10.15 -8.75 3.38
N ASP A 66 10.08 -8.46 4.68
CA ASP A 66 8.86 -8.63 5.51
C ASP A 66 7.75 -7.64 5.17
N GLY A 67 8.03 -6.73 4.25
CA GLY A 67 7.09 -5.73 3.76
C GLY A 67 7.56 -4.30 3.94
N ALA A 68 7.28 -3.50 2.94
CA ALA A 68 7.48 -2.05 2.95
C ALA A 68 6.29 -1.38 2.28
N GLY A 69 5.92 -0.19 2.77
CA GLY A 69 4.81 0.55 2.19
C GLY A 69 4.87 2.04 2.49
N MET A 70 4.16 2.77 1.64
CA MET A 70 3.98 4.21 1.75
C MET A 70 2.53 4.57 1.47
N MET A 71 1.94 5.37 2.35
CA MET A 71 0.66 6.04 2.12
C MET A 71 0.93 7.51 1.82
N VAL A 72 0.34 7.99 0.74
CA VAL A 72 0.44 9.38 0.26
C VAL A 72 -0.93 9.93 -0.03
N GLN A 73 -1.05 11.25 -0.14
CA GLN A 73 -2.26 11.87 -0.69
C GLN A 73 -2.35 11.56 -2.18
N ILE A 74 -3.57 11.50 -2.71
CA ILE A 74 -3.82 11.32 -4.15
C ILE A 74 -3.12 12.44 -4.94
N PRO A 75 -2.17 12.09 -5.84
CA PRO A 75 -1.42 13.05 -6.65
C PRO A 75 -2.21 13.42 -7.90
N HIS A 76 -3.18 14.30 -7.77
CA HIS A 76 -4.17 14.63 -8.81
C HIS A 76 -3.54 15.01 -10.16
N GLU A 77 -2.54 15.90 -10.13
CA GLU A 77 -1.85 16.36 -11.34
C GLU A 77 -1.13 15.19 -12.06
N PHE A 78 -0.50 14.31 -11.29
CA PHE A 78 0.12 13.11 -11.85
C PHE A 78 -0.92 12.20 -12.54
N ILE A 79 -2.11 12.03 -11.95
CA ILE A 79 -3.19 11.22 -12.51
C ILE A 79 -3.68 11.81 -13.83
N LEU A 80 -3.86 13.13 -13.90
CA LEU A 80 -4.22 13.83 -15.14
C LEU A 80 -3.16 13.64 -16.22
N LEU A 81 -1.88 13.71 -15.86
CA LEU A 81 -0.77 13.48 -16.81
C LEU A 81 -0.71 12.03 -17.33
N GLN A 82 -1.30 11.07 -16.61
CA GLN A 82 -1.48 9.69 -17.10
C GLN A 82 -2.65 9.57 -18.10
N GLY A 83 -3.34 10.66 -18.44
CA GLY A 83 -4.48 10.66 -19.35
C GLY A 83 -5.76 10.07 -18.76
N ILE A 84 -5.86 9.97 -17.42
CA ILE A 84 -7.03 9.40 -16.75
C ILE A 84 -8.09 10.50 -16.60
N PRO A 85 -9.33 10.29 -17.12
CA PRO A 85 -10.39 11.28 -17.10
C PRO A 85 -11.06 11.34 -15.73
N VAL A 86 -10.41 11.98 -14.75
CA VAL A 86 -10.99 12.19 -13.42
C VAL A 86 -11.57 13.59 -13.27
N PRO A 87 -12.66 13.77 -12.50
CA PRO A 87 -13.19 15.09 -12.17
C PRO A 87 -12.25 15.85 -11.22
N GLU A 88 -12.71 17.01 -10.74
CA GLU A 88 -11.98 17.82 -9.79
C GLU A 88 -11.56 17.03 -8.54
N LYS A 89 -10.46 17.48 -7.94
CA LYS A 89 -9.92 16.93 -6.69
C LYS A 89 -10.98 16.88 -5.59
N GLY A 90 -11.11 15.73 -4.94
CA GLY A 90 -12.12 15.50 -3.90
C GLY A 90 -13.46 14.95 -4.43
N LYS A 91 -13.69 14.97 -5.76
CA LYS A 91 -14.89 14.44 -6.41
C LYS A 91 -14.74 13.01 -6.91
N TYR A 92 -13.61 12.36 -6.64
CA TYR A 92 -13.36 10.96 -6.96
C TYR A 92 -12.49 10.31 -5.91
N GLY A 93 -12.55 8.99 -5.84
CA GLY A 93 -11.66 8.17 -5.04
C GLY A 93 -10.75 7.29 -5.88
N VAL A 94 -9.67 6.85 -5.28
CA VAL A 94 -8.72 5.90 -5.87
C VAL A 94 -8.68 4.63 -5.04
N GLY A 95 -9.01 3.50 -5.70
CA GLY A 95 -8.80 2.17 -5.14
C GLY A 95 -7.49 1.58 -5.63
N VAL A 96 -6.69 1.00 -4.74
CA VAL A 96 -5.51 0.20 -5.11
C VAL A 96 -5.81 -1.25 -4.79
N LEU A 97 -5.80 -2.11 -5.81
CA LEU A 97 -6.17 -3.52 -5.72
C LEU A 97 -4.99 -4.41 -6.12
N PHE A 98 -4.83 -5.50 -5.38
CA PHE A 98 -3.92 -6.59 -5.71
C PHE A 98 -4.76 -7.76 -6.22
N LEU A 99 -4.48 -8.18 -7.44
CA LEU A 99 -5.28 -9.15 -8.19
C LEU A 99 -4.39 -10.28 -8.72
N PRO A 100 -4.96 -11.44 -9.10
CA PRO A 100 -4.20 -12.49 -9.75
C PRO A 100 -3.53 -11.99 -11.05
N LYS A 101 -2.34 -12.52 -11.36
CA LYS A 101 -1.67 -12.26 -12.63
C LYS A 101 -2.34 -12.95 -13.82
N ASP A 102 -3.06 -14.05 -13.57
CA ASP A 102 -3.86 -14.70 -14.61
C ASP A 102 -4.90 -13.73 -15.17
N GLN A 103 -4.89 -13.55 -16.47
CA GLN A 103 -5.71 -12.54 -17.14
C GLN A 103 -7.22 -12.77 -16.94
N ALA A 104 -7.68 -14.02 -16.98
CA ALA A 104 -9.09 -14.34 -16.80
C ALA A 104 -9.54 -14.13 -15.35
N ALA A 105 -8.72 -14.56 -14.38
CA ALA A 105 -8.99 -14.35 -12.97
C ALA A 105 -8.93 -12.87 -12.59
N CYS A 106 -7.99 -12.10 -13.15
CA CYS A 106 -7.89 -10.66 -12.97
C CYS A 106 -9.15 -9.95 -13.51
N ALA A 107 -9.58 -10.29 -14.73
CA ALA A 107 -10.79 -9.74 -15.33
C ALA A 107 -12.03 -10.04 -14.48
N ALA A 108 -12.19 -11.28 -14.02
CA ALA A 108 -13.31 -11.67 -13.14
C ALA A 108 -13.35 -10.86 -11.84
N CYS A 109 -12.18 -10.57 -11.24
CA CYS A 109 -12.09 -9.71 -10.05
C CYS A 109 -12.50 -8.27 -10.36
N LEU A 110 -12.09 -7.72 -11.51
CA LEU A 110 -12.48 -6.37 -11.94
C LEU A 110 -13.97 -6.29 -12.25
N ASP A 111 -14.55 -7.28 -12.90
CA ASP A 111 -15.99 -7.37 -13.18
C ASP A 111 -16.82 -7.42 -11.88
N LEU A 112 -16.36 -8.22 -10.91
CA LEU A 112 -16.94 -8.25 -9.58
C LEU A 112 -16.91 -6.88 -8.91
N ALA A 113 -15.75 -6.22 -8.93
CA ALA A 113 -15.59 -4.90 -8.32
C ALA A 113 -16.48 -3.86 -9.02
N ALA A 114 -16.49 -3.83 -10.35
CA ALA A 114 -17.36 -2.93 -11.13
C ALA A 114 -18.86 -3.17 -10.86
N SER A 115 -19.28 -4.44 -10.77
CA SER A 115 -20.66 -4.81 -10.43
C SER A 115 -21.06 -4.32 -9.03
N VAL A 116 -20.17 -4.42 -8.03
CA VAL A 116 -20.45 -3.91 -6.68
C VAL A 116 -20.49 -2.39 -6.67
N ILE A 117 -19.53 -1.72 -7.32
CA ILE A 117 -19.48 -0.25 -7.45
C ILE A 117 -20.80 0.26 -8.03
N GLY A 118 -21.27 -0.29 -9.16
CA GLY A 118 -22.51 0.12 -9.79
C GLY A 118 -23.75 -0.15 -8.92
N ARG A 119 -23.80 -1.26 -8.16
CA ARG A 119 -24.90 -1.54 -7.22
C ARG A 119 -24.97 -0.57 -6.04
N GLU A 120 -23.83 0.04 -5.68
CA GLU A 120 -23.79 1.08 -4.65
C GLU A 120 -24.11 2.48 -5.20
N GLY A 121 -24.44 2.59 -6.48
CA GLY A 121 -24.74 3.89 -7.12
C GLY A 121 -23.51 4.71 -7.44
N LEU A 122 -22.33 4.08 -7.48
CA LEU A 122 -21.06 4.71 -7.82
C LEU A 122 -20.71 4.41 -9.28
N ASP A 123 -19.89 5.27 -9.89
CA ASP A 123 -19.42 5.12 -11.27
C ASP A 123 -17.91 4.80 -11.29
N LEU A 124 -17.53 3.72 -11.95
CA LEU A 124 -16.14 3.38 -12.26
C LEU A 124 -15.71 4.15 -13.51
N LEU A 125 -14.88 5.17 -13.33
CA LEU A 125 -14.41 6.06 -14.41
C LEU A 125 -13.32 5.42 -15.26
N ALA A 126 -12.35 4.78 -14.61
CA ALA A 126 -11.19 4.19 -15.26
C ALA A 126 -10.54 3.12 -14.40
N VAL A 127 -9.79 2.23 -15.06
CA VAL A 127 -8.88 1.26 -14.44
C VAL A 127 -7.49 1.49 -15.03
N ARG A 128 -6.48 1.61 -14.17
CA ARG A 128 -5.08 1.79 -14.56
C ARG A 128 -4.24 0.62 -14.05
N ASP A 129 -3.35 0.12 -14.90
CA ASP A 129 -2.25 -0.73 -14.44
C ASP A 129 -1.22 0.10 -13.70
N VAL A 130 -0.85 -0.31 -12.50
CA VAL A 130 0.28 0.31 -11.80
C VAL A 130 1.57 -0.28 -12.38
N PRO A 131 2.46 0.56 -12.94
CA PRO A 131 3.72 0.08 -13.44
C PRO A 131 4.60 -0.42 -12.30
N VAL A 132 5.21 -1.60 -12.48
CA VAL A 132 6.11 -2.21 -11.52
C VAL A 132 7.37 -2.73 -12.21
N ASN A 133 8.49 -2.70 -11.49
CA ASN A 133 9.74 -3.30 -11.92
C ASN A 133 9.94 -4.66 -11.23
N SER A 134 9.45 -5.73 -11.86
CA SER A 134 9.53 -7.09 -11.33
C SER A 134 10.96 -7.67 -11.36
N GLU A 135 11.91 -7.05 -12.07
CA GLU A 135 13.28 -7.57 -12.20
C GLU A 135 14.07 -7.51 -10.90
N ILE A 136 13.69 -6.60 -10.00
CA ILE A 136 14.36 -6.43 -8.71
C ILE A 136 13.95 -7.50 -7.67
N LEU A 137 12.89 -8.24 -7.94
CA LEU A 137 12.36 -9.27 -7.05
C LEU A 137 13.18 -10.57 -7.16
N SER A 138 13.17 -11.36 -6.10
CA SER A 138 13.61 -12.76 -6.17
C SER A 138 12.67 -13.58 -7.05
N ASP A 139 13.12 -14.74 -7.52
CA ASP A 139 12.27 -15.63 -8.32
C ASP A 139 11.05 -16.11 -7.52
N GLU A 140 11.22 -16.35 -6.22
CA GLU A 140 10.14 -16.73 -5.31
C GLU A 140 9.10 -15.60 -5.14
N ALA A 141 9.55 -14.37 -4.88
CA ALA A 141 8.68 -13.20 -4.77
C ALA A 141 7.94 -12.91 -6.10
N ARG A 142 8.61 -13.11 -7.23
CA ARG A 142 8.02 -12.93 -8.57
C ARG A 142 6.89 -13.92 -8.86
N CYS A 143 7.00 -15.16 -8.35
CA CYS A 143 5.94 -16.16 -8.49
C CYS A 143 4.64 -15.77 -7.75
N SER A 144 4.75 -15.05 -6.63
CA SER A 144 3.62 -14.60 -5.82
C SER A 144 3.21 -13.14 -6.06
N GLU A 145 3.91 -12.44 -6.96
CA GLU A 145 3.65 -11.04 -7.28
C GLU A 145 2.26 -10.85 -7.87
N PRO A 146 1.41 -9.96 -7.31
CA PRO A 146 0.08 -9.69 -7.85
C PRO A 146 0.12 -8.75 -9.06
N ALA A 147 -0.93 -8.76 -9.86
CA ALA A 147 -1.26 -7.63 -10.73
C ALA A 147 -1.81 -6.49 -9.87
N ILE A 148 -1.23 -5.29 -9.99
CA ILE A 148 -1.66 -4.12 -9.21
C ILE A 148 -2.47 -3.19 -10.09
N LYS A 149 -3.72 -2.93 -9.70
CA LYS A 149 -4.64 -2.06 -10.44
C LYS A 149 -5.08 -0.88 -9.58
N GLN A 150 -5.25 0.26 -10.23
CA GLN A 150 -5.91 1.43 -9.66
C GLN A 150 -7.28 1.62 -10.29
N LEU A 151 -8.31 1.74 -9.45
CA LEU A 151 -9.68 2.05 -9.85
C LEU A 151 -9.98 3.50 -9.50
N PHE A 152 -10.52 4.26 -10.46
CA PHE A 152 -10.95 5.64 -10.28
C PHE A 152 -12.47 5.67 -10.24
N ILE A 153 -13.04 6.12 -9.12
CA ILE A 153 -14.47 5.96 -8.81
C ILE A 153 -15.04 7.32 -8.40
N THR A 154 -16.20 7.66 -8.92
CA THR A 154 -16.96 8.85 -8.51
C THR A 154 -18.34 8.46 -7.97
N GLY A 155 -19.00 9.39 -7.29
CA GLY A 155 -20.31 9.20 -6.65
C GLY A 155 -20.84 10.52 -6.12
N SER A 156 -21.16 10.57 -4.83
CA SER A 156 -21.63 11.81 -4.18
C SER A 156 -20.72 13.00 -4.38
N GLU A 157 -21.31 14.17 -4.58
CA GLU A 157 -20.61 15.44 -4.72
C GLU A 157 -19.89 15.88 -3.44
N ASP A 158 -20.42 15.48 -2.28
CA ASP A 158 -19.75 15.71 -0.99
C ASP A 158 -18.65 14.69 -0.75
N GLN A 159 -17.44 15.18 -0.49
CA GLN A 159 -16.27 14.33 -0.31
C GLN A 159 -16.40 13.36 0.88
N ALA A 160 -17.04 13.78 1.98
CA ALA A 160 -17.19 12.93 3.17
C ALA A 160 -18.24 11.83 2.93
N ALA A 161 -19.31 12.15 2.21
CA ALA A 161 -20.28 11.16 1.76
C ALA A 161 -19.64 10.15 0.81
N LEU A 162 -18.87 10.61 -0.18
CA LEU A 162 -18.16 9.76 -1.12
C LEU A 162 -17.14 8.85 -0.40
N ASP A 163 -16.38 9.34 0.59
CA ASP A 163 -15.48 8.51 1.39
C ASP A 163 -16.24 7.38 2.10
N THR A 164 -17.45 7.65 2.61
CA THR A 164 -18.30 6.65 3.27
C THR A 164 -18.81 5.62 2.27
N GLU A 165 -19.28 6.06 1.11
CA GLU A 165 -19.74 5.18 0.01
C GLU A 165 -18.62 4.26 -0.46
N LEU A 166 -17.42 4.80 -0.69
CA LEU A 166 -16.23 4.03 -1.07
C LEU A 166 -15.85 3.01 0.00
N TYR A 167 -15.90 3.37 1.28
CA TYR A 167 -15.65 2.43 2.37
C TYR A 167 -16.62 1.26 2.34
N ILE A 168 -17.93 1.53 2.16
CA ILE A 168 -18.97 0.50 2.07
C ILE A 168 -18.74 -0.39 0.84
N ALA A 169 -18.49 0.22 -0.33
CA ALA A 169 -18.20 -0.50 -1.56
C ALA A 169 -16.97 -1.41 -1.39
N GLY A 170 -15.89 -0.91 -0.80
CA GLY A 170 -14.69 -1.68 -0.53
C GLY A 170 -14.94 -2.90 0.36
N LYS A 171 -15.74 -2.75 1.43
CA LYS A 171 -16.13 -3.88 2.30
C LYS A 171 -16.98 -4.91 1.57
N LYS A 172 -17.89 -4.46 0.71
CA LYS A 172 -18.76 -5.35 -0.10
C LYS A 172 -17.95 -6.09 -1.17
N ILE A 173 -17.02 -5.42 -1.85
CA ILE A 173 -16.11 -6.06 -2.83
C ILE A 173 -15.29 -7.14 -2.12
N GLY A 174 -14.62 -6.80 -1.01
CA GLY A 174 -13.79 -7.76 -0.28
C GLY A 174 -14.57 -8.95 0.28
N ARG A 175 -15.84 -8.74 0.67
CA ARG A 175 -16.74 -9.83 1.10
C ARG A 175 -17.14 -10.73 -0.09
N ALA A 176 -17.60 -10.13 -1.17
CA ALA A 176 -18.04 -10.86 -2.36
C ALA A 176 -16.88 -11.67 -2.97
N ALA A 177 -15.66 -11.11 -3.01
CA ALA A 177 -14.48 -11.80 -3.48
C ALA A 177 -14.15 -13.05 -2.62
N ARG A 178 -14.22 -12.92 -1.29
CA ARG A 178 -14.01 -14.07 -0.38
C ARG A 178 -15.08 -15.15 -0.56
N GLU A 179 -16.36 -14.76 -0.66
CA GLU A 179 -17.47 -15.68 -0.88
C GLU A 179 -17.34 -16.43 -2.23
N ALA A 180 -16.78 -15.77 -3.24
CA ALA A 180 -16.49 -16.34 -4.55
C ALA A 180 -15.14 -17.10 -4.63
N GLY A 181 -14.34 -17.13 -3.56
CA GLY A 181 -13.00 -17.74 -3.56
C GLY A 181 -11.99 -17.04 -4.46
N MET A 182 -12.19 -15.73 -4.73
CA MET A 182 -11.32 -14.92 -5.60
C MET A 182 -10.20 -14.26 -4.78
N ALA A 183 -8.98 -14.30 -5.29
CA ALA A 183 -7.82 -13.61 -4.72
C ALA A 183 -7.85 -12.11 -5.11
N CYS A 184 -8.76 -11.35 -4.50
CA CYS A 184 -8.90 -9.91 -4.70
C CYS A 184 -8.68 -9.21 -3.36
N TYR A 185 -7.61 -8.41 -3.27
CA TYR A 185 -7.27 -7.66 -2.07
C TYR A 185 -7.28 -6.16 -2.35
N ILE A 186 -8.02 -5.41 -1.54
CA ILE A 186 -8.07 -3.94 -1.62
C ILE A 186 -7.04 -3.37 -0.62
N ALA A 187 -5.97 -2.81 -1.13
CA ALA A 187 -4.91 -2.20 -0.31
C ALA A 187 -5.35 -0.84 0.26
N SER A 188 -6.07 -0.05 -0.53
CA SER A 188 -6.68 1.22 -0.12
C SER A 188 -7.84 1.57 -1.05
N LEU A 189 -8.81 2.35 -0.55
CA LEU A 189 -9.88 2.95 -1.33
C LEU A 189 -10.36 4.20 -0.59
N SER A 190 -10.06 5.39 -1.12
CA SER A 190 -10.32 6.68 -0.47
C SER A 190 -10.31 7.83 -1.48
N THR A 191 -10.96 8.95 -1.14
CA THR A 191 -10.88 10.22 -1.86
C THR A 191 -9.64 11.04 -1.50
N ARG A 192 -8.87 10.62 -0.48
CA ARG A 192 -7.80 11.44 0.12
C ARG A 192 -6.42 10.85 -0.09
N THR A 193 -6.29 9.55 0.13
CA THR A 193 -5.00 8.86 0.18
C THR A 193 -5.00 7.58 -0.65
N MET A 194 -3.82 7.13 -1.02
CA MET A 194 -3.57 5.87 -1.67
C MET A 194 -2.31 5.21 -1.09
N VAL A 195 -2.22 3.88 -1.19
CA VAL A 195 -1.15 3.10 -0.60
C VAL A 195 -0.38 2.34 -1.66
N TYR A 196 0.95 2.50 -1.66
CA TYR A 196 1.90 1.65 -2.36
C TYR A 196 2.56 0.73 -1.34
N LYS A 197 2.46 -0.57 -1.51
CA LYS A 197 3.05 -1.54 -0.59
C LYS A 197 3.32 -2.89 -1.26
N GLY A 198 4.15 -3.70 -0.64
CA GLY A 198 4.42 -5.07 -1.07
C GLY A 198 5.29 -5.81 -0.05
N LEU A 199 5.49 -7.11 -0.25
CA LEU A 199 6.48 -7.91 0.46
C LEU A 199 7.88 -7.56 -0.08
N LEU A 200 8.31 -6.35 0.19
CA LEU A 200 9.51 -5.70 -0.30
C LEU A 200 10.44 -5.36 0.87
N THR A 201 11.72 -5.23 0.60
CA THR A 201 12.62 -4.53 1.52
C THR A 201 12.38 -3.01 1.43
N SER A 202 12.85 -2.26 2.42
CA SER A 202 12.71 -0.80 2.45
C SER A 202 13.29 -0.13 1.20
N HIS A 203 14.42 -0.62 0.69
CA HIS A 203 15.07 -0.09 -0.51
C HIS A 203 14.35 -0.47 -1.81
N GLN A 204 13.66 -1.59 -1.83
CA GLN A 204 12.97 -2.06 -3.02
C GLN A 204 11.73 -1.23 -3.36
N LEU A 205 11.06 -0.59 -2.39
CA LEU A 205 9.82 0.15 -2.64
C LEU A 205 9.99 1.21 -3.75
N ARG A 206 11.07 2.00 -3.67
CA ARG A 206 11.44 3.02 -4.67
C ARG A 206 11.68 2.42 -6.06
N CYS A 207 12.41 1.31 -6.10
CA CYS A 207 12.81 0.68 -7.35
C CYS A 207 11.67 -0.13 -7.99
N TYR A 208 10.75 -0.65 -7.16
CA TYR A 208 9.61 -1.45 -7.60
C TYR A 208 8.48 -0.61 -8.21
N PHE A 209 8.21 0.57 -7.64
CA PHE A 209 7.15 1.46 -8.10
C PHE A 209 7.70 2.72 -8.79
N PRO A 210 7.84 2.72 -10.14
CA PRO A 210 8.28 3.89 -10.90
C PRO A 210 7.44 5.15 -10.66
N ASP A 211 6.17 5.02 -10.31
CA ASP A 211 5.29 6.13 -9.97
C ASP A 211 5.89 7.00 -8.84
N LEU A 212 6.47 6.37 -7.80
CA LEU A 212 6.98 7.07 -6.62
C LEU A 212 8.20 7.94 -6.87
N VAL A 213 8.92 7.70 -7.97
CA VAL A 213 10.09 8.51 -8.36
C VAL A 213 9.77 9.53 -9.46
N ASN A 214 8.52 9.60 -9.88
CA ASN A 214 8.09 10.58 -10.87
C ASN A 214 7.97 11.98 -10.24
N PRO A 215 8.62 13.03 -10.76
CA PRO A 215 8.61 14.36 -10.17
C PRO A 215 7.21 15.01 -10.08
N TYR A 216 6.26 14.57 -10.89
CA TYR A 216 4.86 15.02 -10.82
C TYR A 216 4.03 14.28 -9.77
N PHE A 217 4.58 13.21 -9.20
CA PHE A 217 3.94 12.48 -8.10
C PHE A 217 4.16 13.25 -6.80
N THR A 218 3.23 14.13 -6.45
CA THR A 218 3.35 15.08 -5.33
C THR A 218 2.40 14.73 -4.19
N SER A 219 2.84 14.99 -2.96
CA SER A 219 2.03 14.79 -1.76
C SER A 219 2.37 15.85 -0.70
N GLY A 220 1.43 16.18 0.17
CA GLY A 220 1.67 17.01 1.37
C GLY A 220 2.05 16.17 2.59
N MET A 221 1.93 14.84 2.50
CA MET A 221 2.33 13.88 3.54
C MET A 221 2.78 12.56 2.95
N ALA A 222 3.70 11.90 3.63
CA ALA A 222 4.08 10.51 3.36
C ALA A 222 4.16 9.76 4.70
N LEU A 223 3.30 8.76 4.89
CA LEU A 223 3.36 7.83 6.01
C LEU A 223 3.98 6.54 5.50
N VAL A 224 5.11 6.15 6.07
CA VAL A 224 5.86 4.96 5.67
C VAL A 224 5.87 3.93 6.77
N HIS A 225 5.92 2.67 6.36
CA HIS A 225 5.94 1.53 7.25
C HIS A 225 6.93 0.49 6.75
N SER A 226 7.90 0.13 7.59
CA SER A 226 8.82 -0.97 7.39
C SER A 226 8.37 -2.14 8.26
N ARG A 227 8.23 -3.31 7.63
CA ARG A 227 7.78 -4.57 8.21
C ARG A 227 6.27 -4.60 8.49
N PHE A 228 5.57 -5.47 7.78
CA PHE A 228 4.23 -5.89 8.18
C PHE A 228 4.38 -6.88 9.33
N SER A 229 3.68 -6.63 10.41
CA SER A 229 3.76 -7.41 11.64
C SER A 229 3.52 -8.91 11.38
N THR A 230 4.41 -9.80 11.85
CA THR A 230 4.47 -11.23 11.50
C THR A 230 3.79 -12.18 12.51
N ASN A 231 3.36 -11.70 13.69
CA ASN A 231 3.03 -12.58 14.83
C ASN A 231 1.55 -12.72 15.20
N THR A 232 0.59 -12.46 14.30
CA THR A 232 -0.81 -12.77 14.54
C THR A 232 -1.35 -13.77 13.52
N LEU A 233 -2.16 -14.71 13.99
CA LEU A 233 -2.81 -15.77 13.21
C LEU A 233 -3.64 -15.28 12.01
N ASP A 234 -3.96 -13.99 11.98
CA ASP A 234 -4.82 -13.35 10.98
C ASP A 234 -4.08 -12.85 9.72
N ARG A 235 -2.82 -13.22 9.54
CA ARG A 235 -1.92 -12.60 8.56
C ARG A 235 -1.59 -13.41 7.34
N LYS A 236 -2.08 -14.61 7.24
CA LYS A 236 -1.98 -15.40 6.01
C LYS A 236 -2.84 -14.85 4.87
N SER A 237 -3.64 -13.83 5.13
CA SER A 237 -4.54 -13.18 4.17
C SER A 237 -4.07 -11.80 3.70
N VAL A 238 -2.86 -11.37 4.07
CA VAL A 238 -2.28 -10.09 3.61
C VAL A 238 -1.09 -10.41 2.72
N VAL A 239 -1.38 -10.89 1.54
CA VAL A 239 -0.43 -10.94 0.43
C VAL A 239 -0.55 -9.66 -0.34
#